data_a67ca51498a9d954e917ddbba35f6b30
#
_entry.id   a67ca51498a9d954e917ddbba35f6b30
#
_cell.length_a   1.000
_cell.length_b   1.000
_cell.length_c   1.000
_cell.angle_alpha   90.00
_cell.angle_beta   90.00
_cell.angle_gamma   90.00
#
_symmetry.space_group_name_H-M   'P 1'
#
loop_
_entity.id
_entity.type
_entity.pdbx_description
1 polymer ?
#
loop_
_entity_poly.entity_id
_entity_poly.type
_entity_poly.pdbx_seq_one_letter_code
_entity_poly.pdbx_strand_id
1 'polypeptide(L)'
;MNKIAALQFPTLSLSESRLDYYLKAAKESGANLVVLGEYVLNSFFSELLTMPKSMIKEQSEVKKKSLENLAKKHELEIIAPFVSVETKGFRKVCLKVSPSAVKSYEQQILMPYTHWNEAKFFLNKTDKIKLFSFTYEKLKCALLFGFETHFDLFWQEIRTKKIDLVIVPSACTFGSQKRWEELLKTRAFLNQVSILRVNRIGSAKHSEEWKFYGDSFFIDAFGEMKDRLGEEEEMLIAQPQSANEARKIWTFDKIIKDYENERNFK
;
A
#
# COMPACT_ATOMS: atom_id res chain seq x y z
N MET A 1 4.09 14.23 -16.39
CA MET A 1 4.49 12.84 -16.12
C MET A 1 3.95 12.46 -14.77
N ASN A 2 3.28 11.33 -14.66
CA ASN A 2 2.68 10.85 -13.40
C ASN A 2 3.80 10.45 -12.44
N LYS A 3 4.12 11.26 -11.45
CA LYS A 3 5.12 10.95 -10.43
C LYS A 3 4.43 10.62 -9.11
N ILE A 4 4.89 9.56 -8.45
CA ILE A 4 4.39 9.12 -7.15
C ILE A 4 5.60 8.96 -6.24
N ALA A 5 5.54 9.55 -5.05
CA ALA A 5 6.58 9.40 -4.04
C ALA A 5 6.23 8.26 -3.07
N ALA A 6 7.15 7.33 -2.89
CA ALA A 6 7.10 6.31 -1.84
C ALA A 6 8.03 6.74 -0.70
N LEU A 7 7.49 6.91 0.51
CA LEU A 7 8.26 7.30 1.68
C LEU A 7 8.53 6.07 2.56
N GLN A 8 9.79 5.67 2.62
CA GLN A 8 10.26 4.56 3.45
C GLN A 8 10.65 5.07 4.83
N PHE A 9 9.72 4.96 5.78
CA PHE A 9 9.88 5.54 7.12
C PHE A 9 9.78 4.50 8.25
N PRO A 10 10.38 4.80 9.42
CA PRO A 10 9.99 4.14 10.67
C PRO A 10 8.62 4.68 11.13
N THR A 11 8.11 4.17 12.25
CA THR A 11 6.95 4.79 12.90
C THR A 11 7.25 6.25 13.23
N LEU A 12 6.42 7.16 12.74
CA LEU A 12 6.56 8.59 12.96
C LEU A 12 6.07 8.98 14.37
N SER A 13 6.76 9.94 14.98
CA SER A 13 6.31 10.61 16.19
C SER A 13 5.02 11.42 15.93
N LEU A 14 4.52 12.10 16.95
CA LEU A 14 3.38 13.03 16.80
C LEU A 14 3.78 14.36 16.12
N SER A 15 5.07 14.68 16.06
CA SER A 15 5.55 15.87 15.35
C SER A 15 5.36 15.72 13.84
N GLU A 16 4.81 16.75 13.22
CA GLU A 16 4.54 16.81 11.78
C GLU A 16 5.80 17.16 10.96
N SER A 17 6.83 17.75 11.58
CA SER A 17 7.95 18.39 10.88
C SER A 17 8.67 17.48 9.90
N ARG A 18 8.85 16.21 10.26
CA ARG A 18 9.49 15.21 9.40
C ARG A 18 8.67 14.89 8.16
N LEU A 19 7.39 14.60 8.36
CA LEU A 19 6.49 14.31 7.24
C LEU A 19 6.29 15.54 6.36
N ASP A 20 6.14 16.72 6.96
CA ASP A 20 6.02 18.00 6.27
C ASP A 20 7.22 18.27 5.33
N TYR A 21 8.45 18.03 5.83
CA TYR A 21 9.66 18.16 5.01
C TYR A 21 9.65 17.25 3.77
N TYR A 22 9.33 15.97 3.96
CA TYR A 22 9.32 15.03 2.84
C TYR A 22 8.17 15.25 1.87
N LEU A 23 7.00 15.70 2.34
CA LEU A 23 5.89 16.08 1.46
C LEU A 23 6.26 17.28 0.58
N LYS A 24 6.96 18.27 1.16
CA LYS A 24 7.51 19.39 0.39
C LYS A 24 8.50 18.91 -0.67
N ALA A 25 9.46 18.06 -0.29
CA ALA A 25 10.45 17.50 -1.22
C ALA A 25 9.81 16.65 -2.33
N ALA A 26 8.77 15.87 -2.01
CA ALA A 26 7.99 15.11 -2.98
C ALA A 26 7.31 16.03 -4.00
N LYS A 27 6.68 17.12 -3.52
CA LYS A 27 6.04 18.12 -4.38
C LYS A 27 7.05 18.82 -5.30
N GLU A 28 8.20 19.22 -4.77
CA GLU A 28 9.30 19.83 -5.53
C GLU A 28 9.86 18.87 -6.59
N SER A 29 9.85 17.58 -6.33
CA SER A 29 10.20 16.52 -7.29
C SER A 29 9.12 16.30 -8.37
N GLY A 30 7.99 16.97 -8.25
CA GLY A 30 6.84 16.87 -9.17
C GLY A 30 5.89 15.70 -8.88
N ALA A 31 5.97 15.06 -7.72
CA ALA A 31 4.99 14.09 -7.29
C ALA A 31 3.75 14.78 -6.71
N ASN A 32 2.55 14.31 -7.09
CA ASN A 32 1.29 14.79 -6.55
C ASN A 32 0.56 13.71 -5.71
N LEU A 33 1.11 12.50 -5.65
CA LEU A 33 0.66 11.41 -4.79
C LEU A 33 1.84 10.89 -3.98
N VAL A 34 1.64 10.74 -2.67
CA VAL A 34 2.62 10.23 -1.72
C VAL A 34 2.07 8.98 -1.04
N VAL A 35 2.89 7.96 -0.86
CA VAL A 35 2.51 6.69 -0.26
C VAL A 35 3.41 6.39 0.94
N LEU A 36 2.79 6.00 2.06
CA LEU A 36 3.46 5.52 3.27
C LEU A 36 3.31 4.00 3.41
N GLY A 37 4.28 3.37 4.08
CA GLY A 37 4.21 1.96 4.47
C GLY A 37 3.23 1.68 5.61
N GLU A 38 2.96 0.41 5.88
CA GLU A 38 2.12 0.00 7.01
C GLU A 38 2.80 0.35 8.34
N TYR A 39 2.01 0.74 9.36
CA TYR A 39 2.49 1.08 10.70
C TYR A 39 3.53 2.22 10.75
N VAL A 40 3.53 3.11 9.75
CA VAL A 40 4.29 4.36 9.78
C VAL A 40 3.58 5.40 10.66
N LEU A 41 2.27 5.51 10.56
CA LEU A 41 1.48 6.47 11.34
C LEU A 41 1.14 5.96 12.74
N ASN A 42 0.96 4.69 12.92
CA ASN A 42 0.66 4.06 14.20
C ASN A 42 1.77 3.08 14.59
N SER A 43 1.93 2.83 15.88
CA SER A 43 2.78 1.75 16.37
C SER A 43 2.34 0.41 15.80
N PHE A 44 3.23 -0.54 15.76
CA PHE A 44 2.93 -1.90 15.32
C PHE A 44 1.86 -2.52 16.22
N PHE A 45 0.98 -3.37 15.68
CA PHE A 45 -0.20 -3.85 16.42
C PHE A 45 0.13 -4.55 17.74
N SER A 46 1.28 -5.23 17.84
CA SER A 46 1.68 -5.88 19.09
C SER A 46 2.03 -4.87 20.19
N GLU A 47 2.53 -3.70 19.84
CA GLU A 47 2.77 -2.59 20.77
C GLU A 47 1.44 -1.94 21.18
N LEU A 48 0.48 -1.82 20.25
CA LEU A 48 -0.85 -1.29 20.54
C LEU A 48 -1.63 -2.16 21.53
N LEU A 49 -1.36 -3.46 21.62
CA LEU A 49 -1.97 -4.36 22.60
C LEU A 49 -1.71 -3.93 24.06
N THR A 50 -0.58 -3.27 24.33
CA THR A 50 -0.18 -2.80 25.66
C THR A 50 -0.58 -1.36 25.95
N MET A 51 -1.15 -0.66 24.96
CA MET A 51 -1.52 0.76 25.09
C MET A 51 -3.00 0.92 25.47
N PRO A 52 -3.34 1.90 26.33
CA PRO A 52 -4.73 2.25 26.60
C PRO A 52 -5.45 2.68 25.30
N LYS A 53 -6.67 2.20 25.11
CA LYS A 53 -7.48 2.52 23.92
C LYS A 53 -7.68 4.02 23.73
N SER A 54 -7.87 4.79 24.82
CA SER A 54 -7.99 6.25 24.78
C SER A 54 -6.76 6.91 24.17
N MET A 55 -5.56 6.46 24.54
CA MET A 55 -4.30 6.97 24.01
C MET A 55 -4.16 6.65 22.51
N ILE A 56 -4.48 5.42 22.08
CA ILE A 56 -4.47 5.06 20.65
C ILE A 56 -5.44 5.93 19.87
N LYS A 57 -6.64 6.18 20.41
CA LYS A 57 -7.65 7.03 19.80
C LYS A 57 -7.14 8.46 19.61
N GLU A 58 -6.64 9.07 20.67
CA GLU A 58 -6.09 10.43 20.64
C GLU A 58 -4.96 10.58 19.61
N GLN A 59 -3.98 9.66 19.63
CA GLN A 59 -2.88 9.66 18.67
C GLN A 59 -3.38 9.50 17.22
N SER A 60 -4.35 8.62 16.99
CA SER A 60 -4.93 8.42 15.67
C SER A 60 -5.68 9.66 15.17
N GLU A 61 -6.47 10.30 16.01
CA GLU A 61 -7.19 11.54 15.67
C GLU A 61 -6.22 12.67 15.32
N VAL A 62 -5.17 12.88 16.13
CA VAL A 62 -4.13 13.88 15.88
C VAL A 62 -3.46 13.62 14.52
N LYS A 63 -3.02 12.39 14.27
CA LYS A 63 -2.31 12.02 13.02
C LYS A 63 -3.22 12.14 11.80
N LYS A 64 -4.50 11.76 11.90
CA LYS A 64 -5.45 11.94 10.80
C LYS A 64 -5.64 13.41 10.46
N LYS A 65 -5.84 14.27 11.47
CA LYS A 65 -5.95 15.72 11.27
C LYS A 65 -4.68 16.32 10.67
N SER A 66 -3.52 15.86 11.12
CA SER A 66 -2.22 16.24 10.54
C SER A 66 -2.14 15.91 9.05
N LEU A 67 -2.49 14.68 8.65
CA LEU A 67 -2.51 14.30 7.23
C LEU A 67 -3.44 15.19 6.39
N GLU A 68 -4.63 15.50 6.90
CA GLU A 68 -5.59 16.37 6.21
C GLU A 68 -5.03 17.79 6.03
N ASN A 69 -4.37 18.35 7.05
CA ASN A 69 -3.73 19.66 6.99
C ASN A 69 -2.56 19.67 6.02
N LEU A 70 -1.70 18.66 6.08
CA LEU A 70 -0.52 18.54 5.22
C LEU A 70 -0.90 18.30 3.75
N ALA A 71 -1.94 17.51 3.50
CA ALA A 71 -2.46 17.32 2.14
C ALA A 71 -2.96 18.65 1.53
N LYS A 72 -3.66 19.47 2.33
CA LYS A 72 -4.08 20.83 1.93
C LYS A 72 -2.90 21.77 1.71
N LYS A 73 -1.94 21.80 2.67
CA LYS A 73 -0.79 22.68 2.66
C LYS A 73 0.09 22.49 1.39
N HIS A 74 0.32 21.24 1.01
CA HIS A 74 1.18 20.89 -0.11
C HIS A 74 0.43 20.59 -1.40
N GLU A 75 -0.91 20.64 -1.38
CA GLU A 75 -1.77 20.26 -2.52
C GLU A 75 -1.41 18.88 -3.08
N LEU A 76 -1.35 17.89 -2.18
CA LEU A 76 -0.96 16.50 -2.46
C LEU A 76 -2.09 15.52 -2.11
N GLU A 77 -2.10 14.38 -2.78
CA GLU A 77 -2.81 13.18 -2.31
C GLU A 77 -1.85 12.32 -1.46
N ILE A 78 -2.33 11.76 -0.35
CA ILE A 78 -1.54 10.91 0.53
C ILE A 78 -2.28 9.57 0.73
N ILE A 79 -1.59 8.47 0.47
CA ILE A 79 -2.04 7.11 0.81
C ILE A 79 -1.28 6.65 2.04
N ALA A 80 -2.00 6.37 3.11
CA ALA A 80 -1.40 6.04 4.39
C ALA A 80 -2.20 4.95 5.13
N PRO A 81 -1.60 3.78 5.38
CA PRO A 81 -2.14 2.79 6.31
C PRO A 81 -2.33 3.39 7.71
N PHE A 82 -3.44 3.04 8.35
CA PHE A 82 -3.90 3.71 9.54
C PHE A 82 -4.70 2.77 10.46
N VAL A 83 -4.61 2.98 11.76
CA VAL A 83 -5.42 2.29 12.76
C VAL A 83 -6.60 3.18 13.16
N SER A 84 -7.79 2.81 12.70
CA SER A 84 -9.04 3.46 13.08
C SER A 84 -9.56 2.88 14.40
N VAL A 85 -9.97 3.76 15.31
CA VAL A 85 -10.47 3.36 16.63
C VAL A 85 -11.99 3.49 16.67
N GLU A 86 -12.67 2.38 16.90
CA GLU A 86 -14.12 2.30 17.01
C GLU A 86 -14.57 2.00 18.44
N THR A 87 -15.88 2.08 18.71
CA THR A 87 -16.44 1.76 20.03
C THR A 87 -16.08 0.35 20.48
N LYS A 88 -16.09 -0.63 19.58
CA LYS A 88 -15.84 -2.04 19.90
C LYS A 88 -14.38 -2.50 19.78
N GLY A 89 -13.49 -1.71 19.18
CA GLY A 89 -12.09 -2.08 18.98
C GLY A 89 -11.39 -1.27 17.90
N PHE A 90 -10.57 -1.92 17.11
CA PHE A 90 -9.70 -1.29 16.12
C PHE A 90 -9.96 -1.84 14.73
N ARG A 91 -9.80 -1.00 13.70
CA ARG A 91 -9.77 -1.45 12.30
C ARG A 91 -8.47 -1.03 11.64
N LYS A 92 -7.93 -1.91 10.84
CA LYS A 92 -6.79 -1.63 9.97
C LYS A 92 -7.32 -1.13 8.64
N VAL A 93 -7.06 0.13 8.35
CA VAL A 93 -7.53 0.81 7.14
C VAL A 93 -6.37 1.45 6.40
N CYS A 94 -6.57 1.81 5.15
CA CYS A 94 -5.71 2.73 4.43
C CYS A 94 -6.51 3.96 4.07
N LEU A 95 -6.01 5.13 4.45
CA LEU A 95 -6.59 6.41 4.10
C LEU A 95 -6.02 6.89 2.77
N LYS A 96 -6.88 7.34 1.87
CA LYS A 96 -6.52 8.18 0.73
C LYS A 96 -7.01 9.58 1.05
N VAL A 97 -6.08 10.44 1.42
CA VAL A 97 -6.33 11.83 1.82
C VAL A 97 -5.98 12.73 0.65
N SER A 98 -6.90 13.60 0.26
CA SER A 98 -6.70 14.67 -0.71
C SER A 98 -6.95 16.03 -0.05
N PRO A 99 -6.63 17.16 -0.68
CA PRO A 99 -6.95 18.48 -0.15
C PRO A 99 -8.41 18.70 0.18
N SER A 100 -9.32 17.97 -0.47
CA SER A 100 -10.77 18.17 -0.34
C SER A 100 -11.54 16.99 0.27
N ALA A 101 -10.93 15.80 0.36
CA ALA A 101 -11.66 14.59 0.77
C ALA A 101 -10.76 13.53 1.41
N VAL A 102 -11.36 12.72 2.27
CA VAL A 102 -10.74 11.52 2.83
C VAL A 102 -11.58 10.30 2.43
N LYS A 103 -10.94 9.31 1.82
CA LYS A 103 -11.52 8.00 1.54
C LYS A 103 -10.79 6.94 2.36
N SER A 104 -11.49 5.91 2.78
CA SER A 104 -10.94 4.81 3.56
C SER A 104 -11.15 3.49 2.85
N TYR A 105 -10.11 2.66 2.83
CA TYR A 105 -10.14 1.26 2.42
C TYR A 105 -9.77 0.39 3.62
N GLU A 106 -10.62 -0.57 3.94
CA GLU A 106 -10.40 -1.51 5.03
C GLU A 106 -9.65 -2.74 4.52
N GLN A 107 -8.54 -3.14 5.16
CA GLN A 107 -7.87 -4.39 4.83
C GLN A 107 -8.85 -5.55 5.00
N GLN A 108 -9.00 -6.39 3.98
CA GLN A 108 -10.05 -7.42 3.93
C GLN A 108 -9.55 -8.77 4.42
N ILE A 109 -8.26 -9.06 4.23
CA ILE A 109 -7.63 -10.30 4.69
C ILE A 109 -6.50 -9.95 5.64
N LEU A 110 -6.74 -10.19 6.94
CA LEU A 110 -5.76 -9.98 8.01
C LEU A 110 -4.86 -11.20 8.19
N MET A 111 -3.62 -10.99 8.64
CA MET A 111 -2.72 -12.09 9.00
C MET A 111 -3.19 -12.85 10.25
N PRO A 112 -3.39 -14.18 10.15
CA PRO A 112 -3.88 -15.00 11.28
C PRO A 112 -2.77 -15.86 11.91
N TYR A 113 -1.48 -15.58 11.65
CA TYR A 113 -0.38 -16.44 12.11
C TYR A 113 -0.10 -16.28 13.60
N THR A 114 0.36 -17.34 14.27
CA THR A 114 0.65 -17.33 15.71
C THR A 114 1.59 -16.19 16.11
N HIS A 115 2.64 -15.96 15.33
CA HIS A 115 3.63 -14.89 15.56
C HIS A 115 3.21 -13.52 15.02
N TRP A 116 2.20 -13.47 14.14
CA TRP A 116 1.68 -12.22 13.55
C TRP A 116 0.17 -12.32 13.39
N ASN A 117 -0.56 -12.11 14.49
CA ASN A 117 -2.00 -12.35 14.53
C ASN A 117 -2.80 -11.05 14.55
N GLU A 118 -2.86 -10.37 13.41
CA GLU A 118 -3.71 -9.19 13.22
C GLU A 118 -5.20 -9.52 13.35
N ALA A 119 -5.61 -10.72 12.93
CA ALA A 119 -7.00 -11.14 12.96
C ALA A 119 -7.58 -11.24 14.38
N LYS A 120 -6.73 -11.38 15.41
CA LYS A 120 -7.17 -11.30 16.82
C LYS A 120 -7.27 -9.87 17.34
N PHE A 121 -6.55 -8.94 16.74
CA PHE A 121 -6.48 -7.55 17.20
C PHE A 121 -7.49 -6.64 16.50
N PHE A 122 -7.62 -6.77 15.17
CA PHE A 122 -8.49 -5.93 14.37
C PHE A 122 -9.86 -6.55 14.14
N LEU A 123 -10.88 -5.70 14.05
CA LEU A 123 -12.28 -6.08 13.83
C LEU A 123 -12.63 -6.25 12.35
N ASN A 124 -11.66 -6.06 11.44
CA ASN A 124 -11.88 -6.13 10.01
C ASN A 124 -12.55 -7.46 9.61
N LYS A 125 -13.68 -7.38 8.92
CA LYS A 125 -14.40 -8.53 8.36
C LYS A 125 -15.00 -8.12 7.04
N THR A 126 -14.96 -8.99 6.07
CA THR A 126 -15.64 -8.79 4.80
C THR A 126 -16.37 -10.06 4.38
N ASP A 127 -17.60 -9.90 3.91
CA ASP A 127 -18.39 -11.00 3.35
C ASP A 127 -18.06 -11.22 1.87
N LYS A 128 -17.53 -10.19 1.21
CA LYS A 128 -17.17 -10.22 -0.19
C LYS A 128 -15.93 -9.37 -0.45
N ILE A 129 -14.91 -9.99 -1.03
CA ILE A 129 -13.70 -9.28 -1.46
C ILE A 129 -14.03 -8.29 -2.56
N LYS A 130 -13.54 -7.06 -2.41
CA LYS A 130 -13.74 -5.96 -3.35
C LYS A 130 -12.45 -5.17 -3.50
N LEU A 131 -11.97 -5.05 -4.73
CA LEU A 131 -10.80 -4.25 -5.03
C LEU A 131 -11.09 -2.75 -4.81
N PHE A 132 -10.33 -2.10 -3.94
CA PHE A 132 -10.31 -0.65 -3.87
C PHE A 132 -9.50 -0.09 -5.04
N SER A 133 -10.18 0.68 -5.89
CA SER A 133 -9.56 1.29 -7.07
C SER A 133 -9.97 2.75 -7.22
N PHE A 134 -9.08 3.54 -7.82
CA PHE A 134 -9.27 4.96 -8.07
C PHE A 134 -8.48 5.38 -9.31
N THR A 135 -8.75 6.59 -9.81
CA THR A 135 -7.97 7.18 -10.89
C THR A 135 -7.00 8.19 -10.30
N TYR A 136 -5.72 8.08 -10.67
CA TYR A 136 -4.70 9.07 -10.42
C TYR A 136 -4.22 9.61 -11.77
N GLU A 137 -4.51 10.88 -12.03
CA GLU A 137 -4.37 11.49 -13.34
C GLU A 137 -5.05 10.65 -14.45
N LYS A 138 -4.30 9.95 -15.30
CA LYS A 138 -4.83 9.09 -16.37
C LYS A 138 -4.67 7.59 -16.08
N LEU A 139 -4.09 7.23 -14.92
CA LEU A 139 -3.84 5.86 -14.54
C LEU A 139 -4.98 5.31 -13.69
N LYS A 140 -5.41 4.09 -13.99
CA LYS A 140 -6.26 3.30 -13.09
C LYS A 140 -5.38 2.65 -12.04
N CYS A 141 -5.56 3.06 -10.79
CA CYS A 141 -4.79 2.56 -9.66
C CYS A 141 -5.64 1.66 -8.77
N ALA A 142 -5.00 0.69 -8.14
CA ALA A 142 -5.58 -0.11 -7.07
C ALA A 142 -4.66 -0.11 -5.84
N LEU A 143 -5.25 -0.34 -4.68
CA LEU A 143 -4.56 -0.48 -3.41
C LEU A 143 -4.74 -1.89 -2.88
N LEU A 144 -3.65 -2.54 -2.50
CA LEU A 144 -3.61 -3.78 -1.73
C LEU A 144 -2.65 -3.62 -0.56
N PHE A 145 -3.05 -4.08 0.62
CA PHE A 145 -2.08 -4.28 1.71
C PHE A 145 -1.10 -5.41 1.36
N GLY A 146 0.10 -5.36 1.92
CA GLY A 146 1.14 -6.33 1.61
C GLY A 146 0.63 -7.78 1.62
N PHE A 147 -0.05 -8.20 2.69
CA PHE A 147 -0.56 -9.56 2.82
C PHE A 147 -1.60 -9.94 1.75
N GLU A 148 -2.43 -9.00 1.31
CA GLU A 148 -3.47 -9.22 0.29
C GLU A 148 -2.91 -9.61 -1.07
N THR A 149 -1.66 -9.26 -1.35
CA THR A 149 -0.99 -9.60 -2.64
C THR A 149 -0.78 -11.10 -2.87
N HIS A 150 -0.91 -11.92 -1.83
CA HIS A 150 -0.79 -13.38 -1.94
C HIS A 150 -2.04 -14.03 -2.56
N PHE A 151 -3.19 -13.37 -2.58
CA PHE A 151 -4.49 -13.96 -2.93
C PHE A 151 -4.91 -13.62 -4.35
N ASP A 152 -5.13 -14.64 -5.18
CA ASP A 152 -5.46 -14.52 -6.60
C ASP A 152 -6.77 -13.77 -6.89
N LEU A 153 -7.71 -13.78 -5.93
CA LEU A 153 -8.99 -13.08 -6.05
C LEU A 153 -8.83 -11.59 -6.36
N PHE A 154 -7.84 -10.92 -5.74
CA PHE A 154 -7.56 -9.51 -6.04
C PHE A 154 -6.96 -9.33 -7.43
N TRP A 155 -6.07 -10.24 -7.85
CA TRP A 155 -5.41 -10.16 -9.15
C TRP A 155 -6.37 -10.42 -10.31
N GLN A 156 -7.39 -11.25 -10.12
CA GLN A 156 -8.47 -11.41 -11.09
C GLN A 156 -9.23 -10.09 -11.32
N GLU A 157 -9.58 -9.37 -10.23
CA GLU A 157 -10.23 -8.06 -10.35
C GLU A 157 -9.30 -7.01 -10.98
N ILE A 158 -8.00 -7.02 -10.65
CA ILE A 158 -6.99 -6.13 -11.23
C ILE A 158 -6.95 -6.27 -12.76
N ARG A 159 -6.91 -7.51 -13.27
CA ARG A 159 -6.96 -7.76 -14.72
C ARG A 159 -8.28 -7.32 -15.32
N THR A 160 -9.41 -7.73 -14.74
CA THR A 160 -10.75 -7.42 -15.26
C THR A 160 -10.98 -5.90 -15.36
N LYS A 161 -10.53 -5.14 -14.37
CA LYS A 161 -10.67 -3.68 -14.34
C LYS A 161 -9.56 -2.95 -15.14
N LYS A 162 -8.60 -3.68 -15.68
CA LYS A 162 -7.44 -3.14 -16.42
C LYS A 162 -6.71 -2.08 -15.60
N ILE A 163 -6.32 -2.43 -14.38
CA ILE A 163 -5.55 -1.56 -13.49
C ILE A 163 -4.14 -1.35 -14.08
N ASP A 164 -3.65 -0.11 -14.09
CA ASP A 164 -2.33 0.26 -14.58
C ASP A 164 -1.26 0.19 -13.50
N LEU A 165 -1.65 0.49 -12.25
CA LEU A 165 -0.75 0.51 -11.10
C LEU A 165 -1.41 -0.10 -9.86
N VAL A 166 -0.71 -1.04 -9.20
CA VAL A 166 -1.05 -1.51 -7.85
C VAL A 166 -0.10 -0.86 -6.85
N ILE A 167 -0.65 -0.18 -5.86
CA ILE A 167 0.08 0.40 -4.73
C ILE A 167 -0.01 -0.57 -3.57
N VAL A 168 1.16 -0.96 -3.02
CA VAL A 168 1.30 -1.99 -2.00
C VAL A 168 2.02 -1.45 -0.77
N PRO A 169 1.32 -0.75 0.15
CA PRO A 169 1.87 -0.50 1.47
C PRO A 169 2.14 -1.81 2.19
N SER A 170 3.27 -1.92 2.86
CA SER A 170 3.68 -3.15 3.55
C SER A 170 4.48 -2.87 4.83
N ALA A 171 4.56 -3.89 5.69
CA ALA A 171 5.49 -3.98 6.80
C ALA A 171 6.08 -5.38 6.79
N CYS A 172 7.35 -5.52 6.45
CA CYS A 172 7.99 -6.82 6.24
C CYS A 172 9.27 -6.95 7.06
N THR A 173 9.46 -8.15 7.63
CA THR A 173 10.58 -8.55 8.48
C THR A 173 11.16 -9.88 8.02
N PHE A 174 12.05 -10.49 8.81
CA PHE A 174 12.53 -11.88 8.67
C PHE A 174 13.27 -12.22 7.36
N GLY A 175 14.06 -11.29 6.80
CA GLY A 175 14.88 -11.57 5.62
C GLY A 175 14.05 -12.06 4.42
N SER A 176 12.87 -11.50 4.22
CA SER A 176 11.93 -11.92 3.18
C SER A 176 12.03 -11.13 1.87
N GLN A 177 13.07 -10.30 1.68
CA GLN A 177 13.24 -9.39 0.54
C GLN A 177 13.11 -10.12 -0.80
N LYS A 178 13.89 -11.21 -0.97
CA LYS A 178 13.89 -11.98 -2.22
C LYS A 178 12.52 -12.57 -2.54
N ARG A 179 11.81 -13.10 -1.54
CA ARG A 179 10.46 -13.66 -1.74
C ARG A 179 9.45 -12.59 -2.17
N TRP A 180 9.54 -11.40 -1.60
CA TRP A 180 8.69 -10.28 -2.00
C TRP A 180 9.00 -9.79 -3.41
N GLU A 181 10.28 -9.72 -3.78
CA GLU A 181 10.68 -9.37 -5.14
C GLU A 181 10.13 -10.38 -6.16
N GLU A 182 10.39 -11.67 -5.95
CA GLU A 182 9.92 -12.74 -6.83
C GLU A 182 8.40 -12.76 -6.97
N LEU A 183 7.67 -12.65 -5.84
CA LEU A 183 6.21 -12.58 -5.84
C LEU A 183 5.71 -11.40 -6.68
N LEU A 184 6.17 -10.19 -6.39
CA LEU A 184 5.62 -8.99 -7.01
C LEU A 184 6.07 -8.82 -8.47
N LYS A 185 7.27 -9.26 -8.85
CA LYS A 185 7.69 -9.33 -10.27
C LYS A 185 6.79 -10.28 -11.06
N THR A 186 6.51 -11.46 -10.52
CA THR A 186 5.61 -12.44 -11.13
C THR A 186 4.18 -11.88 -11.24
N ARG A 187 3.66 -11.24 -10.18
CA ARG A 187 2.34 -10.61 -10.20
C ARG A 187 2.24 -9.47 -11.21
N ALA A 188 3.26 -8.63 -11.32
CA ALA A 188 3.32 -7.54 -12.29
C ALA A 188 3.24 -8.06 -13.72
N PHE A 189 4.09 -9.02 -14.09
CA PHE A 189 4.13 -9.63 -15.41
C PHE A 189 2.82 -10.34 -15.77
N LEU A 190 2.35 -11.28 -14.93
CA LEU A 190 1.17 -12.08 -15.22
C LEU A 190 -0.12 -11.26 -15.32
N ASN A 191 -0.20 -10.15 -14.61
CA ASN A 191 -1.39 -9.28 -14.61
C ASN A 191 -1.19 -8.01 -15.45
N GLN A 192 -0.02 -7.84 -16.08
CA GLN A 192 0.31 -6.69 -16.94
C GLN A 192 -0.01 -5.37 -16.24
N VAL A 193 0.58 -5.19 -15.05
CA VAL A 193 0.33 -4.06 -14.18
C VAL A 193 1.63 -3.64 -13.50
N SER A 194 1.87 -2.33 -13.37
CA SER A 194 2.99 -1.83 -12.57
C SER A 194 2.69 -2.00 -11.08
N ILE A 195 3.73 -2.18 -10.25
CA ILE A 195 3.58 -2.31 -8.80
C ILE A 195 4.54 -1.37 -8.09
N LEU A 196 4.01 -0.54 -7.18
CA LEU A 196 4.77 0.27 -6.24
C LEU A 196 4.61 -0.33 -4.84
N ARG A 197 5.63 -1.00 -4.35
CA ARG A 197 5.70 -1.48 -2.98
C ARG A 197 6.36 -0.43 -2.09
N VAL A 198 5.71 -0.10 -0.98
CA VAL A 198 6.23 0.84 0.02
C VAL A 198 6.32 0.14 1.35
N ASN A 199 7.53 -0.25 1.74
CA ASN A 199 7.78 -0.90 3.01
C ASN A 199 8.25 0.12 4.06
N ARG A 200 8.13 -0.24 5.33
CA ARG A 200 8.66 0.54 6.44
C ARG A 200 10.05 0.07 6.84
N ILE A 201 10.74 0.91 7.59
CA ILE A 201 11.97 0.60 8.34
C ILE A 201 11.74 0.70 9.86
N GLY A 202 12.81 0.55 10.62
CA GLY A 202 12.81 0.64 12.08
C GLY A 202 12.47 -0.69 12.74
N SER A 203 12.16 -0.65 14.02
CA SER A 203 11.84 -1.86 14.78
C SER A 203 10.53 -1.74 15.54
N ALA A 204 10.00 -2.86 15.99
CA ALA A 204 8.86 -2.95 16.89
C ALA A 204 9.15 -3.99 17.96
N LYS A 205 8.69 -3.73 19.19
CA LYS A 205 8.76 -4.69 20.29
C LYS A 205 7.61 -5.69 20.16
N HIS A 206 7.97 -6.96 20.16
CA HIS A 206 7.04 -8.09 20.27
C HIS A 206 7.56 -9.02 21.34
N SER A 207 7.50 -10.34 21.19
CA SER A 207 8.27 -11.27 22.05
C SER A 207 9.78 -11.08 21.90
N GLU A 208 10.20 -10.66 20.73
CA GLU A 208 11.55 -10.24 20.35
C GLU A 208 11.48 -8.89 19.64
N GLU A 209 12.62 -8.22 19.49
CA GLU A 209 12.71 -7.01 18.68
C GLU A 209 12.69 -7.39 17.18
N TRP A 210 11.66 -6.95 16.49
CA TRP A 210 11.54 -7.17 15.05
C TRP A 210 12.04 -5.98 14.26
N LYS A 211 13.02 -6.21 13.40
CA LYS A 211 13.53 -5.22 12.46
C LYS A 211 12.79 -5.26 11.14
N PHE A 212 12.23 -4.13 10.73
CA PHE A 212 11.67 -3.90 9.40
C PHE A 212 12.77 -3.38 8.48
N TYR A 213 12.98 -4.01 7.35
CA TYR A 213 14.18 -3.87 6.54
C TYR A 213 14.09 -2.87 5.40
N GLY A 214 12.98 -2.13 5.24
CA GLY A 214 12.81 -1.24 4.10
C GLY A 214 12.61 -2.00 2.79
N ASP A 215 13.43 -1.73 1.78
CA ASP A 215 13.35 -2.41 0.49
C ASP A 215 12.07 -2.04 -0.27
N SER A 216 11.71 -0.75 -0.27
CA SER A 216 10.65 -0.23 -1.14
C SER A 216 11.11 -0.24 -2.58
N PHE A 217 10.22 -0.56 -3.53
CA PHE A 217 10.60 -0.66 -4.93
C PHE A 217 9.44 -0.41 -5.90
N PHE A 218 9.81 -0.10 -7.14
CA PHE A 218 8.90 0.04 -8.27
C PHE A 218 9.22 -0.99 -9.36
N ILE A 219 8.19 -1.72 -9.80
CA ILE A 219 8.22 -2.71 -10.87
C ILE A 219 7.27 -2.24 -11.97
N ASP A 220 7.69 -2.31 -13.23
CA ASP A 220 6.84 -1.97 -14.36
C ASP A 220 5.89 -3.11 -14.77
N ALA A 221 5.02 -2.84 -15.75
CA ALA A 221 4.03 -3.80 -16.23
C ALA A 221 4.62 -5.00 -17.00
N PHE A 222 5.93 -5.01 -17.26
CA PHE A 222 6.67 -6.14 -17.82
C PHE A 222 7.30 -7.03 -16.74
N GLY A 223 7.17 -6.65 -15.46
CA GLY A 223 7.77 -7.35 -14.34
C GLY A 223 9.24 -6.96 -14.08
N GLU A 224 9.71 -5.86 -14.71
CA GLU A 224 11.08 -5.38 -14.56
C GLU A 224 11.21 -4.41 -13.39
N MET A 225 12.22 -4.63 -12.53
CA MET A 225 12.58 -3.72 -11.45
C MET A 225 13.14 -2.42 -12.04
N LYS A 226 12.49 -1.29 -11.76
CA LYS A 226 12.89 0.03 -12.26
C LYS A 226 13.64 0.86 -11.23
N ASP A 227 13.25 0.72 -9.96
CA ASP A 227 13.87 1.46 -8.88
C ASP A 227 13.68 0.72 -7.55
N ARG A 228 14.63 0.90 -6.61
CA ARG A 228 14.65 0.20 -5.33
C ARG A 228 15.42 0.98 -4.29
N LEU A 229 14.88 1.08 -3.08
CA LEU A 229 15.56 1.62 -1.90
C LEU A 229 16.30 0.53 -1.12
N GLY A 230 17.27 0.95 -0.32
CA GLY A 230 17.97 0.11 0.64
C GLY A 230 17.22 -0.06 1.97
N GLU A 231 17.97 -0.09 3.06
CA GLU A 231 17.44 -0.25 4.43
C GLU A 231 17.28 1.08 5.19
N GLU A 232 17.61 2.19 4.55
CA GLU A 232 17.62 3.51 5.17
C GLU A 232 16.30 4.26 4.97
N GLU A 233 16.15 5.39 5.67
CA GLU A 233 15.04 6.30 5.47
C GLU A 233 15.25 7.12 4.21
N GLU A 234 14.41 6.87 3.21
CA GLU A 234 14.55 7.45 1.90
C GLU A 234 13.19 7.69 1.21
N MET A 235 13.23 8.42 0.10
CA MET A 235 12.11 8.65 -0.79
C MET A 235 12.44 8.14 -2.20
N LEU A 236 11.59 7.27 -2.73
CA LEU A 236 11.63 6.82 -4.12
C LEU A 236 10.60 7.60 -4.93
N ILE A 237 10.97 8.07 -6.12
CA ILE A 237 10.05 8.73 -7.07
C ILE A 237 9.76 7.78 -8.23
N ALA A 238 8.65 7.07 -8.15
CA ALA A 238 8.17 6.21 -9.21
C ALA A 238 7.51 7.02 -10.34
N GLN A 239 7.69 6.56 -11.59
CA GLN A 239 7.07 7.16 -12.78
C GLN A 239 6.26 6.11 -13.55
N PRO A 240 5.11 5.68 -13.01
CA PRO A 240 4.30 4.66 -13.65
C PRO A 240 3.74 5.15 -14.99
N GLN A 241 3.70 4.25 -15.95
CA GLN A 241 3.09 4.44 -17.26
C GLN A 241 1.82 3.60 -17.38
N SER A 242 0.96 3.92 -18.36
CA SER A 242 -0.15 3.03 -18.68
C SER A 242 0.36 1.65 -19.10
N ALA A 243 -0.27 0.61 -18.59
CA ALA A 243 0.08 -0.77 -18.89
C ALA A 243 -0.39 -1.24 -20.29
N ASN A 244 -0.92 -0.34 -21.12
CA ASN A 244 -1.47 -0.68 -22.44
C ASN A 244 -0.44 -1.30 -23.39
N GLU A 245 0.83 -0.90 -23.29
CA GLU A 245 1.90 -1.47 -24.13
C GLU A 245 2.14 -2.95 -23.77
N ALA A 246 2.29 -3.26 -22.48
CA ALA A 246 2.44 -4.63 -22.02
C ALA A 246 1.24 -5.51 -22.43
N ARG A 247 0.02 -4.98 -22.33
CA ARG A 247 -1.22 -5.67 -22.74
C ARG A 247 -1.33 -5.90 -24.24
N LYS A 248 -0.73 -5.04 -25.07
CA LYS A 248 -0.66 -5.23 -26.52
C LYS A 248 0.32 -6.33 -26.92
N ILE A 249 1.44 -6.41 -26.23
CA ILE A 249 2.49 -7.43 -26.48
C ILE A 249 2.04 -8.79 -25.92
N TRP A 250 1.61 -8.81 -24.65
CA TRP A 250 1.16 -10.01 -23.95
C TRP A 250 -0.38 -10.06 -23.92
N THR A 251 -0.99 -10.66 -24.93
CA THR A 251 -2.45 -10.66 -25.12
C THR A 251 -3.19 -11.69 -24.27
N PHE A 252 -2.80 -11.88 -23.00
CA PHE A 252 -3.36 -12.91 -22.10
C PHE A 252 -4.88 -12.81 -21.97
N ASP A 253 -5.43 -11.60 -21.78
CA ASP A 253 -6.87 -11.39 -21.66
C ASP A 253 -7.65 -11.76 -22.92
N LYS A 254 -7.06 -11.55 -24.11
CA LYS A 254 -7.66 -11.92 -25.39
C LYS A 254 -7.71 -13.44 -25.51
N ILE A 255 -6.61 -14.13 -25.21
CA ILE A 255 -6.52 -15.59 -25.25
C ILE A 255 -7.58 -16.23 -24.34
N ILE A 256 -7.74 -15.72 -23.11
CA ILE A 256 -8.75 -16.22 -22.17
C ILE A 256 -10.17 -16.05 -22.73
N LYS A 257 -10.50 -14.87 -23.27
CA LYS A 257 -11.82 -14.58 -23.84
C LYS A 257 -12.13 -15.45 -25.06
N ASP A 258 -11.15 -15.63 -25.95
CA ASP A 258 -11.30 -16.49 -27.12
C ASP A 258 -11.60 -17.93 -26.68
N TYR A 259 -10.91 -18.41 -25.65
CA TYR A 259 -11.13 -19.75 -25.08
C TYR A 259 -12.48 -19.91 -24.37
N GLU A 260 -12.96 -18.89 -23.66
CA GLU A 260 -14.28 -18.88 -23.02
C GLU A 260 -15.41 -18.86 -24.07
N ASN A 261 -15.24 -18.10 -25.15
CA ASN A 261 -16.20 -18.05 -26.25
C ASN A 261 -16.32 -19.41 -26.95
N GLU A 262 -15.21 -20.10 -27.24
CA GLU A 262 -15.23 -21.42 -27.85
C GLU A 262 -15.92 -22.50 -26.99
N ARG A 263 -15.89 -22.36 -25.65
CA ARG A 263 -16.62 -23.25 -24.73
C ARG A 263 -18.12 -23.02 -24.70
N ASN A 264 -18.58 -21.80 -24.95
CA ASN A 264 -19.99 -21.45 -24.95
C ASN A 264 -20.72 -21.87 -26.25
N PHE A 265 -19.98 -22.34 -27.26
CA PHE A 265 -20.50 -22.87 -28.53
C PHE A 265 -20.50 -24.39 -28.61
N LYS A 266 -20.09 -25.09 -27.53
CA LYS A 266 -20.18 -26.55 -27.39
C LYS A 266 -21.21 -26.91 -26.31
#